data_242a10122f5970f88bf13701b1f98cc9
#
_entry.id   242a10122f5970f88bf13701b1f98cc9
#
_cell.length_a   1.000
_cell.length_b   1.000
_cell.length_c   1.000
_cell.angle_alpha   90.00
_cell.angle_beta   90.00
_cell.angle_gamma   90.00
#
_symmetry.space_group_name_H-M   'P 1'
#
loop_
_entity.id
_entity.type
_entity.pdbx_description
1 polymer ?
#
loop_
_entity_poly.entity_id
_entity_poly.type
_entity_poly.pdbx_seq_one_letter_code
_entity_poly.pdbx_strand_id
1 'polypeptide(L)'
;MSTQVDEVKSEKRLFVIFLLVHLIVWSTIGLVRTVLPTDSLEGIFWGSLHDFGTPKHPPLAGWLTYLAFLPFKSDFCVYLLSQLFIVGGFIFIYKLAKYFLNETASMLSVIILEGCWAYSYVTGYYGFNPDVVLLLVLPMISYYFYNCVHFNKPKDWLLLGIIVGFAFLNKYQTALVIFPMFIWTFFFRKEVFKNKFFYISMIIAFLIFSPHIYWLVEHEFLPFMYFEGELDSTGWLNHFVAPMLFLVVQFAVTVGSLLIFSIAKLKFNSPFKLGEDYKKEDVWFLLLLGLTPLIVHLVMGLFMGGTMRPRWGFEFWFLLGIMLFYFFPFKEITKNQFCFMLKSAYVVMIIVFLSLGTLLSVEKNYRSRYPVETIYSDLSKAWAEECDTPFKYIGGYIEWTLPITIYAKTHPITILDTFGFKNPWINQEDQKKNGVLILDRIKEKIVKQSFQACPYLPENYKIDPVPYSFELTNAFGQSRTYDIYYFIIPPMK
;
A
#
# COMPACT_ATOMS: atom_id res chain seq x y z
N MET A 1 -25.77 26.88 25.63
CA MET A 1 -24.40 27.09 25.12
C MET A 1 -23.35 26.26 25.89
N SER A 2 -23.34 26.22 27.23
CA SER A 2 -22.39 25.37 28.00
C SER A 2 -22.53 23.85 27.74
N THR A 3 -23.76 23.33 27.72
CA THR A 3 -24.05 21.92 27.49
C THR A 3 -23.58 21.42 26.11
N GLN A 4 -23.74 22.18 25.04
CA GLN A 4 -23.32 21.84 23.70
C GLN A 4 -21.78 21.83 23.54
N VAL A 5 -21.10 22.76 24.22
CA VAL A 5 -19.63 22.79 24.24
C VAL A 5 -19.06 21.56 24.97
N ASP A 6 -19.69 21.14 26.07
CA ASP A 6 -19.28 19.99 26.86
C ASP A 6 -19.55 18.65 26.10
N GLU A 7 -20.64 18.59 25.32
CA GLU A 7 -20.91 17.44 24.43
C GLU A 7 -19.83 17.29 23.35
N VAL A 8 -19.49 18.35 22.62
CA VAL A 8 -18.43 18.32 21.60
C VAL A 8 -17.07 17.97 22.20
N LYS A 9 -16.73 18.42 23.41
CA LYS A 9 -15.51 18.01 24.12
C LYS A 9 -15.51 16.52 24.43
N SER A 10 -16.66 15.98 24.85
CA SER A 10 -16.83 14.54 25.09
C SER A 10 -16.64 13.73 23.81
N GLU A 11 -17.23 14.15 22.68
CA GLU A 11 -17.11 13.52 21.37
C GLU A 11 -15.66 13.54 20.87
N LYS A 12 -14.93 14.65 21.03
CA LYS A 12 -13.50 14.74 20.72
C LYS A 12 -12.66 13.73 21.50
N ARG A 13 -12.96 13.56 22.79
CA ARG A 13 -12.27 12.55 23.61
C ARG A 13 -12.54 11.13 23.07
N LEU A 14 -13.80 10.82 22.75
CA LEU A 14 -14.18 9.54 22.16
C LEU A 14 -13.54 9.32 20.79
N PHE A 15 -13.41 10.36 19.98
CA PHE A 15 -12.72 10.30 18.68
C PHE A 15 -11.22 9.99 18.85
N VAL A 16 -10.54 10.64 19.81
CA VAL A 16 -9.12 10.33 20.10
C VAL A 16 -8.98 8.89 20.60
N ILE A 17 -9.88 8.42 21.46
CA ILE A 17 -9.90 7.03 21.92
C ILE A 17 -10.09 6.07 20.73
N PHE A 18 -10.99 6.38 19.80
CA PHE A 18 -11.18 5.60 18.57
C PHE A 18 -9.88 5.47 17.77
N LEU A 19 -9.16 6.57 17.53
CA LEU A 19 -7.89 6.57 16.82
C LEU A 19 -6.82 5.70 17.53
N LEU A 20 -6.75 5.77 18.85
CA LEU A 20 -5.82 4.97 19.65
C LEU A 20 -6.20 3.47 19.63
N VAL A 21 -7.49 3.15 19.73
CA VAL A 21 -7.98 1.77 19.64
C VAL A 21 -7.68 1.18 18.26
N HIS A 22 -7.95 1.93 17.19
CA HIS A 22 -7.60 1.54 15.83
C HIS A 22 -6.10 1.23 15.71
N LEU A 23 -5.25 2.18 16.14
CA LEU A 23 -3.80 2.01 16.13
C LEU A 23 -3.37 0.71 16.83
N ILE A 24 -3.84 0.49 18.05
CA ILE A 24 -3.44 -0.67 18.86
C ILE A 24 -3.95 -1.97 18.24
N VAL A 25 -5.25 -2.06 17.94
CA VAL A 25 -5.87 -3.28 17.45
C VAL A 25 -5.23 -3.73 16.14
N TRP A 26 -5.14 -2.84 15.15
CA TRP A 26 -4.60 -3.22 13.85
C TRP A 26 -3.09 -3.42 13.82
N SER A 27 -2.32 -2.83 14.75
CA SER A 27 -0.89 -3.14 14.89
C SER A 27 -0.66 -4.57 15.37
N THR A 28 -1.59 -5.19 16.10
CA THR A 28 -1.42 -6.55 16.64
C THR A 28 -1.77 -7.65 15.64
N ILE A 29 -2.47 -7.36 14.54
CA ILE A 29 -2.90 -8.38 13.58
C ILE A 29 -1.72 -9.15 12.97
N GLY A 30 -0.58 -8.50 12.81
CA GLY A 30 0.65 -9.09 12.30
C GLY A 30 1.24 -10.18 13.18
N LEU A 31 0.94 -10.20 14.49
CA LEU A 31 1.45 -11.19 15.42
C LEU A 31 0.96 -12.63 15.15
N VAL A 32 -0.05 -12.77 14.29
CA VAL A 32 -0.57 -14.09 13.87
C VAL A 32 0.31 -14.74 12.79
N ARG A 33 1.16 -13.96 12.11
CA ARG A 33 2.06 -14.44 11.04
C ARG A 33 3.44 -14.81 11.59
N THR A 34 4.16 -15.67 10.87
CA THR A 34 5.57 -15.97 11.13
C THR A 34 6.52 -15.22 10.20
N VAL A 35 6.00 -14.62 9.14
CA VAL A 35 6.74 -13.79 8.19
C VAL A 35 5.90 -12.61 7.75
N LEU A 36 6.53 -11.50 7.41
CA LEU A 36 5.86 -10.34 6.83
C LEU A 36 5.25 -10.65 5.45
N PRO A 37 4.19 -9.93 5.05
CA PRO A 37 3.69 -9.97 3.69
C PRO A 37 4.77 -9.61 2.66
N THR A 38 4.66 -10.17 1.46
CA THR A 38 5.64 -10.00 0.37
C THR A 38 5.96 -8.54 0.09
N ASP A 39 4.95 -7.66 -0.01
CA ASP A 39 5.17 -6.23 -0.27
C ASP A 39 6.03 -5.56 0.83
N SER A 40 5.88 -5.98 2.10
CA SER A 40 6.70 -5.45 3.20
C SER A 40 8.13 -6.03 3.18
N LEU A 41 8.29 -7.31 2.81
CA LEU A 41 9.61 -7.92 2.61
C LEU A 41 10.36 -7.25 1.46
N GLU A 42 9.68 -7.00 0.33
CA GLU A 42 10.21 -6.19 -0.77
C GLU A 42 10.66 -4.80 -0.27
N GLY A 43 9.81 -4.16 0.54
CA GLY A 43 10.13 -2.85 1.11
C GLY A 43 11.39 -2.87 1.96
N ILE A 44 11.56 -3.87 2.83
CA ILE A 44 12.78 -4.01 3.64
C ILE A 44 14.00 -4.23 2.74
N PHE A 45 13.89 -5.15 1.76
CA PHE A 45 14.98 -5.48 0.86
C PHE A 45 15.41 -4.27 0.04
N TRP A 46 14.49 -3.64 -0.68
CA TRP A 46 14.82 -2.46 -1.51
C TRP A 46 15.25 -1.25 -0.68
N GLY A 47 14.66 -1.07 0.50
CA GLY A 47 15.09 -0.01 1.43
C GLY A 47 16.52 -0.19 1.90
N SER A 48 16.99 -1.44 2.06
CA SER A 48 18.36 -1.77 2.45
C SER A 48 19.40 -1.45 1.38
N LEU A 49 18.99 -1.37 0.12
CA LEU A 49 19.87 -1.02 -1.01
C LEU A 49 20.19 0.48 -1.06
N HIS A 50 19.42 1.33 -0.36
CA HIS A 50 19.56 2.79 -0.32
C HIS A 50 19.53 3.46 -1.71
N ASP A 51 18.91 2.83 -2.69
CA ASP A 51 18.82 3.32 -4.06
C ASP A 51 17.64 4.28 -4.23
N PHE A 52 17.70 5.13 -5.26
CA PHE A 52 16.66 6.12 -5.58
C PHE A 52 15.52 5.57 -6.44
N GLY A 53 15.46 4.28 -6.65
CA GLY A 53 14.37 3.59 -7.33
C GLY A 53 14.39 2.10 -7.11
N THR A 54 13.34 1.44 -7.55
CA THR A 54 13.19 -0.03 -7.57
C THR A 54 12.58 -0.44 -8.90
N PRO A 55 12.65 -1.71 -9.30
CA PRO A 55 12.01 -2.17 -10.52
C PRO A 55 10.48 -2.00 -10.56
N LYS A 56 9.82 -1.79 -9.41
CA LYS A 56 8.36 -1.64 -9.31
C LYS A 56 7.89 -0.22 -9.03
N HIS A 57 8.60 0.48 -8.15
CA HIS A 57 8.12 1.71 -7.53
C HIS A 57 9.26 2.69 -7.26
N PRO A 58 8.95 3.98 -7.08
CA PRO A 58 9.88 4.90 -6.42
C PRO A 58 10.21 4.42 -4.99
N PRO A 59 11.31 4.92 -4.36
CA PRO A 59 11.95 4.24 -3.24
C PRO A 59 11.33 4.49 -1.86
N LEU A 60 10.47 5.49 -1.67
CA LEU A 60 10.09 6.01 -0.34
C LEU A 60 9.49 4.94 0.57
N ALA A 61 8.54 4.14 0.07
CA ALA A 61 7.94 3.08 0.90
C ALA A 61 8.99 2.05 1.35
N GLY A 62 9.94 1.71 0.48
CA GLY A 62 11.07 0.83 0.82
C GLY A 62 11.93 1.42 1.93
N TRP A 63 12.36 2.66 1.81
CA TRP A 63 13.16 3.35 2.84
C TRP A 63 12.45 3.38 4.18
N LEU A 64 11.15 3.71 4.20
CA LEU A 64 10.35 3.77 5.43
C LEU A 64 10.20 2.38 6.07
N THR A 65 9.95 1.33 5.27
CA THR A 65 9.83 -0.04 5.77
C THR A 65 11.14 -0.52 6.40
N TYR A 66 12.25 -0.29 5.71
CA TYR A 66 13.57 -0.66 6.20
C TYR A 66 13.94 0.09 7.49
N LEU A 67 13.71 1.40 7.53
CA LEU A 67 13.95 2.23 8.73
C LEU A 67 13.11 1.79 9.93
N ALA A 68 11.87 1.35 9.73
CA ALA A 68 11.03 0.84 10.80
C ALA A 68 11.50 -0.54 11.30
N PHE A 69 11.94 -1.40 10.39
CA PHE A 69 12.39 -2.75 10.72
C PHE A 69 13.78 -2.77 11.37
N LEU A 70 14.70 -1.92 10.90
CA LEU A 70 16.13 -1.94 11.23
C LEU A 70 16.46 -1.94 12.74
N PRO A 71 15.85 -1.05 13.59
CA PRO A 71 16.27 -0.92 14.99
C PRO A 71 16.03 -2.18 15.84
N PHE A 72 14.93 -2.88 15.59
CA PHE A 72 14.48 -3.99 16.41
C PHE A 72 14.39 -5.32 15.65
N LYS A 73 14.57 -5.30 14.32
CA LYS A 73 14.35 -6.44 13.40
C LYS A 73 13.01 -7.14 13.71
N SER A 74 11.98 -6.34 13.96
CA SER A 74 10.67 -6.80 14.41
C SER A 74 9.56 -6.49 13.40
N ASP A 75 8.83 -7.52 13.02
CA ASP A 75 7.67 -7.43 12.15
C ASP A 75 6.59 -6.50 12.73
N PHE A 76 6.44 -6.48 14.05
CA PHE A 76 5.53 -5.58 14.74
C PHE A 76 5.77 -4.11 14.40
N CYS A 77 7.04 -3.69 14.27
CA CYS A 77 7.38 -2.30 13.92
C CYS A 77 6.86 -1.90 12.53
N VAL A 78 6.84 -2.85 11.58
CA VAL A 78 6.31 -2.62 10.23
C VAL A 78 4.78 -2.47 10.26
N TYR A 79 4.07 -3.29 11.05
CA TYR A 79 2.63 -3.15 11.23
C TYR A 79 2.27 -1.87 12.00
N LEU A 80 3.03 -1.53 13.04
CA LEU A 80 2.86 -0.27 13.77
C LEU A 80 3.04 0.93 12.84
N LEU A 81 4.05 0.91 11.97
CA LEU A 81 4.26 1.96 10.96
C LEU A 81 3.03 2.09 10.05
N SER A 82 2.46 0.97 9.57
CA SER A 82 1.22 1.00 8.77
C SER A 82 0.11 1.75 9.49
N GLN A 83 -0.10 1.45 10.76
CA GLN A 83 -1.19 2.04 11.52
C GLN A 83 -0.94 3.51 11.90
N LEU A 84 0.32 3.90 12.11
CA LEU A 84 0.69 5.31 12.29
C LEU A 84 0.37 6.14 11.04
N PHE A 85 0.60 5.58 9.84
CA PHE A 85 0.25 6.23 8.57
C PHE A 85 -1.26 6.35 8.40
N ILE A 86 -2.04 5.32 8.74
CA ILE A 86 -3.50 5.36 8.67
C ILE A 86 -4.07 6.39 9.63
N VAL A 87 -3.64 6.37 10.90
CA VAL A 87 -4.11 7.34 11.90
C VAL A 87 -3.71 8.77 11.52
N GLY A 88 -2.51 8.94 10.97
CA GLY A 88 -2.09 10.21 10.38
C GLY A 88 -3.03 10.66 9.26
N GLY A 89 -3.40 9.75 8.35
CA GLY A 89 -4.40 9.98 7.30
C GLY A 89 -5.76 10.39 7.88
N PHE A 90 -6.27 9.67 8.87
CA PHE A 90 -7.51 10.01 9.57
C PHE A 90 -7.49 11.42 10.18
N ILE A 91 -6.37 11.85 10.76
CA ILE A 91 -6.22 13.21 11.29
C ILE A 91 -6.31 14.24 10.16
N PHE A 92 -5.70 13.98 9.00
CA PHE A 92 -5.78 14.91 7.87
C PHE A 92 -7.14 14.89 7.17
N ILE A 93 -7.82 13.75 7.09
CA ILE A 93 -9.22 13.65 6.63
C ILE A 93 -10.13 14.48 7.55
N TYR A 94 -9.99 14.33 8.87
CA TYR A 94 -10.73 15.12 9.83
C TYR A 94 -10.47 16.64 9.68
N LYS A 95 -9.20 17.04 9.53
CA LYS A 95 -8.86 18.45 9.30
C LYS A 95 -9.45 19.00 8.00
N LEU A 96 -9.42 18.20 6.92
CA LEU A 96 -10.03 18.55 5.64
C LEU A 96 -11.57 18.64 5.75
N ALA A 97 -12.18 17.67 6.44
CA ALA A 97 -13.63 17.62 6.65
C ALA A 97 -14.18 18.89 7.30
N LYS A 98 -13.43 19.51 8.19
CA LYS A 98 -13.83 20.76 8.91
C LYS A 98 -14.05 21.97 7.98
N TYR A 99 -13.61 21.93 6.75
CA TYR A 99 -13.93 22.96 5.77
C TYR A 99 -15.33 22.81 5.16
N PHE A 100 -15.88 21.61 5.19
CA PHE A 100 -17.15 21.24 4.57
C PHE A 100 -18.25 20.91 5.59
N LEU A 101 -17.86 20.46 6.78
CA LEU A 101 -18.74 19.89 7.79
C LEU A 101 -18.54 20.56 9.17
N ASN A 102 -19.55 20.47 10.02
CA ASN A 102 -19.38 20.83 11.43
C ASN A 102 -18.45 19.81 12.16
N GLU A 103 -18.06 20.14 13.39
CA GLU A 103 -17.09 19.39 14.17
C GLU A 103 -17.46 17.92 14.36
N THR A 104 -18.72 17.65 14.77
CA THR A 104 -19.23 16.30 15.01
C THR A 104 -19.32 15.48 13.72
N ALA A 105 -19.83 16.05 12.63
CA ALA A 105 -19.88 15.40 11.34
C ALA A 105 -18.46 15.12 10.78
N SER A 106 -17.50 16.00 11.04
CA SER A 106 -16.10 15.81 10.65
C SER A 106 -15.46 14.61 11.37
N MET A 107 -15.71 14.43 12.66
CA MET A 107 -15.26 13.24 13.39
C MET A 107 -15.92 11.95 12.86
N LEU A 108 -17.24 11.99 12.63
CA LEU A 108 -18.00 10.84 12.14
C LEU A 108 -17.62 10.47 10.71
N SER A 109 -17.28 11.44 9.86
CA SER A 109 -16.81 11.17 8.49
C SER A 109 -15.52 10.32 8.48
N VAL A 110 -14.71 10.41 9.53
CA VAL A 110 -13.54 9.54 9.73
C VAL A 110 -13.92 8.23 10.39
N ILE A 111 -14.74 8.25 11.45
CA ILE A 111 -15.12 7.05 12.20
C ILE A 111 -15.77 5.99 11.28
N ILE A 112 -16.63 6.41 10.35
CA ILE A 112 -17.26 5.45 9.42
C ILE A 112 -16.29 4.81 8.44
N LEU A 113 -15.09 5.40 8.20
CA LEU A 113 -14.07 4.80 7.35
C LEU A 113 -13.49 3.51 7.92
N GLU A 114 -13.69 3.21 9.21
CA GLU A 114 -13.41 1.87 9.74
C GLU A 114 -14.15 0.76 9.00
N GLY A 115 -15.30 1.06 8.44
CA GLY A 115 -16.04 0.17 7.54
C GLY A 115 -15.51 0.10 6.12
N CYS A 116 -14.53 0.91 5.75
CA CYS A 116 -13.84 0.83 4.47
C CYS A 116 -12.62 -0.10 4.61
N TRP A 117 -12.63 -1.22 3.91
CA TRP A 117 -11.59 -2.25 4.03
C TRP A 117 -10.18 -1.77 3.69
N ALA A 118 -10.05 -0.66 2.97
CA ALA A 118 -8.76 -0.02 2.71
C ALA A 118 -8.00 0.36 4.00
N TYR A 119 -8.72 0.73 5.05
CA TYR A 119 -8.15 1.17 6.34
C TYR A 119 -8.01 0.05 7.38
N SER A 120 -8.53 -1.13 7.11
CA SER A 120 -8.59 -2.24 8.05
C SER A 120 -8.03 -3.53 7.45
N TYR A 121 -8.86 -4.31 6.75
CA TYR A 121 -8.50 -5.61 6.19
C TYR A 121 -7.27 -5.55 5.26
N VAL A 122 -7.26 -4.59 4.32
CA VAL A 122 -6.20 -4.51 3.29
C VAL A 122 -4.84 -4.26 3.92
N THR A 123 -4.75 -3.32 4.85
CA THR A 123 -3.49 -2.99 5.53
C THR A 123 -3.05 -4.08 6.51
N GLY A 124 -4.01 -4.74 7.17
CA GLY A 124 -3.72 -5.90 8.01
C GLY A 124 -3.22 -7.11 7.22
N TYR A 125 -3.75 -7.32 6.00
CA TYR A 125 -3.35 -8.45 5.15
C TYR A 125 -2.03 -8.21 4.40
N TYR A 126 -1.84 -7.02 3.82
CA TYR A 126 -0.67 -6.69 2.97
C TYR A 126 0.47 -5.99 3.71
N GLY A 127 0.28 -5.58 4.99
CA GLY A 127 1.28 -4.86 5.76
C GLY A 127 1.58 -3.47 5.21
N PHE A 128 2.79 -2.95 5.49
CA PHE A 128 3.22 -1.64 4.98
C PHE A 128 3.71 -1.75 3.53
N ASN A 129 3.20 -0.89 2.68
CA ASN A 129 3.51 -0.84 1.25
C ASN A 129 3.23 0.57 0.69
N PRO A 130 3.50 0.86 -0.60
CA PRO A 130 3.22 2.17 -1.19
C PRO A 130 1.77 2.65 -1.09
N ASP A 131 0.79 1.74 -1.07
CA ASP A 131 -0.63 2.11 -0.97
C ASP A 131 -0.95 2.67 0.43
N VAL A 132 -0.33 2.12 1.49
CA VAL A 132 -0.47 2.63 2.87
C VAL A 132 0.10 4.05 3.01
N VAL A 133 1.22 4.34 2.34
CA VAL A 133 1.77 5.70 2.32
C VAL A 133 0.78 6.67 1.68
N LEU A 134 0.08 6.27 0.61
CA LEU A 134 -0.94 7.09 -0.04
C LEU A 134 -2.12 7.40 0.89
N LEU A 135 -2.52 6.49 1.78
CA LEU A 135 -3.58 6.73 2.77
C LEU A 135 -3.27 7.90 3.72
N LEU A 136 -2.00 8.25 3.91
CA LEU A 136 -1.58 9.46 4.63
C LEU A 136 -1.41 10.65 3.69
N VAL A 137 -0.60 10.49 2.64
CA VAL A 137 -0.14 11.65 1.87
C VAL A 137 -1.22 12.28 1.00
N LEU A 138 -2.20 11.50 0.48
CA LEU A 138 -3.29 12.07 -0.32
C LEU A 138 -4.21 12.98 0.51
N PRO A 139 -4.68 12.60 1.71
CA PRO A 139 -5.37 13.53 2.60
C PRO A 139 -4.53 14.75 3.00
N MET A 140 -3.21 14.57 3.25
CA MET A 140 -2.30 15.67 3.56
C MET A 140 -2.21 16.66 2.39
N ILE A 141 -1.99 16.19 1.18
CA ILE A 141 -1.95 17.01 -0.04
C ILE A 141 -3.27 17.79 -0.16
N SER A 142 -4.41 17.09 -0.03
CA SER A 142 -5.74 17.72 -0.17
C SER A 142 -5.98 18.81 0.88
N TYR A 143 -5.58 18.56 2.13
CA TYR A 143 -5.69 19.53 3.22
C TYR A 143 -4.79 20.75 3.00
N TYR A 144 -3.50 20.55 2.71
CA TYR A 144 -2.57 21.66 2.49
C TYR A 144 -2.88 22.43 1.22
N PHE A 145 -3.30 21.74 0.15
CA PHE A 145 -3.74 22.39 -1.08
C PHE A 145 -4.95 23.32 -0.80
N TYR A 146 -5.96 22.83 -0.08
CA TYR A 146 -7.13 23.64 0.30
C TYR A 146 -6.71 24.87 1.12
N ASN A 147 -5.79 24.69 2.08
CA ASN A 147 -5.23 25.80 2.86
C ASN A 147 -4.47 26.81 1.99
N CYS A 148 -3.64 26.34 1.08
CA CYS A 148 -2.87 27.20 0.18
C CYS A 148 -3.77 28.10 -0.65
N VAL A 149 -4.83 27.51 -1.20
CA VAL A 149 -5.75 28.23 -2.08
C VAL A 149 -6.60 29.25 -1.32
N HIS A 150 -7.07 28.92 -0.10
CA HIS A 150 -7.99 29.77 0.65
C HIS A 150 -7.29 30.78 1.57
N PHE A 151 -6.15 30.41 2.16
CA PHE A 151 -5.46 31.24 3.15
C PHE A 151 -4.13 31.81 2.68
N ASN A 152 -3.59 31.28 1.57
CA ASN A 152 -2.37 31.74 0.91
C ASN A 152 -1.15 31.95 1.83
N LYS A 153 -0.95 31.07 2.82
CA LYS A 153 0.18 31.15 3.73
C LYS A 153 1.43 30.54 3.08
N PRO A 154 2.57 31.28 3.02
CA PRO A 154 3.81 30.78 2.41
C PRO A 154 4.24 29.41 2.96
N LYS A 155 4.14 29.22 4.28
CA LYS A 155 4.48 27.95 4.96
C LYS A 155 3.70 26.77 4.41
N ASP A 156 2.39 26.95 4.16
CA ASP A 156 1.53 25.86 3.67
C ASP A 156 1.91 25.46 2.23
N TRP A 157 2.31 26.44 1.39
CA TRP A 157 2.85 26.17 0.05
C TRP A 157 4.17 25.40 0.08
N LEU A 158 5.10 25.77 0.98
CA LEU A 158 6.36 25.04 1.15
C LEU A 158 6.10 23.59 1.60
N LEU A 159 5.23 23.40 2.59
CA LEU A 159 4.86 22.08 3.06
C LEU A 159 4.16 21.26 1.97
N LEU A 160 3.26 21.86 1.18
CA LEU A 160 2.62 21.20 0.06
C LEU A 160 3.67 20.69 -0.94
N GLY A 161 4.63 21.51 -1.31
CA GLY A 161 5.71 21.12 -2.22
C GLY A 161 6.53 19.93 -1.70
N ILE A 162 6.89 19.96 -0.42
CA ILE A 162 7.61 18.86 0.25
C ILE A 162 6.77 17.58 0.23
N ILE A 163 5.50 17.65 0.64
CA ILE A 163 4.61 16.49 0.70
C ILE A 163 4.39 15.89 -0.70
N VAL A 164 4.14 16.72 -1.71
CA VAL A 164 3.96 16.29 -3.11
C VAL A 164 5.23 15.62 -3.64
N GLY A 165 6.39 16.17 -3.37
CA GLY A 165 7.68 15.57 -3.78
C GLY A 165 7.86 14.17 -3.18
N PHE A 166 7.65 14.00 -1.88
CA PHE A 166 7.70 12.69 -1.23
C PHE A 166 6.58 11.76 -1.69
N ALA A 167 5.39 12.27 -2.00
CA ALA A 167 4.30 11.46 -2.51
C ALA A 167 4.62 10.87 -3.89
N PHE A 168 5.28 11.64 -4.78
CA PHE A 168 5.79 11.09 -6.05
C PHE A 168 6.96 10.13 -5.85
N LEU A 169 7.84 10.35 -4.85
CA LEU A 169 8.87 9.37 -4.46
C LEU A 169 8.28 8.09 -3.87
N ASN A 170 6.97 8.05 -3.58
CA ASN A 170 6.28 6.85 -3.16
C ASN A 170 5.57 6.15 -4.32
N LYS A 171 4.73 6.87 -5.08
CA LYS A 171 3.91 6.25 -6.13
C LYS A 171 3.43 7.28 -7.14
N TYR A 172 3.55 6.95 -8.44
CA TYR A 172 3.10 7.84 -9.53
C TYR A 172 1.59 8.12 -9.53
N GLN A 173 0.79 7.24 -8.93
CA GLN A 173 -0.67 7.45 -8.76
C GLN A 173 -1.02 8.72 -7.97
N THR A 174 -0.08 9.34 -7.27
CA THR A 174 -0.22 10.68 -6.70
C THR A 174 -0.73 11.69 -7.72
N ALA A 175 -0.37 11.54 -8.99
CA ALA A 175 -0.84 12.38 -10.09
C ALA A 175 -2.37 12.37 -10.23
N LEU A 176 -3.05 11.27 -9.86
CA LEU A 176 -4.51 11.14 -9.95
C LEU A 176 -5.28 12.06 -8.99
N VAL A 177 -4.61 12.58 -7.96
CA VAL A 177 -5.16 13.59 -7.06
C VAL A 177 -4.66 15.00 -7.41
N ILE A 178 -3.41 15.13 -7.84
CA ILE A 178 -2.84 16.43 -8.25
C ILE A 178 -3.52 16.97 -9.53
N PHE A 179 -3.79 16.10 -10.50
CA PHE A 179 -4.42 16.50 -11.76
C PHE A 179 -5.82 17.12 -11.57
N PRO A 180 -6.78 16.49 -10.85
CA PRO A 180 -8.06 17.13 -10.59
C PRO A 180 -7.96 18.41 -9.73
N MET A 181 -6.97 18.54 -8.84
CA MET A 181 -6.70 19.80 -8.14
C MET A 181 -6.32 20.91 -9.11
N PHE A 182 -5.48 20.60 -10.09
CA PHE A 182 -5.11 21.56 -11.13
C PHE A 182 -6.34 21.99 -11.96
N ILE A 183 -7.19 21.03 -12.38
CA ILE A 183 -8.44 21.32 -13.11
C ILE A 183 -9.33 22.21 -12.25
N TRP A 184 -9.55 21.85 -10.98
CA TRP A 184 -10.38 22.64 -10.08
C TRP A 184 -9.86 24.08 -9.92
N THR A 185 -8.53 24.24 -9.76
CA THR A 185 -7.87 25.55 -9.65
C THR A 185 -8.12 26.38 -10.92
N PHE A 186 -8.01 25.76 -12.09
CA PHE A 186 -8.21 26.44 -13.38
C PHE A 186 -9.63 27.00 -13.51
N PHE A 187 -10.64 26.30 -13.00
CA PHE A 187 -12.03 26.76 -13.12
C PHE A 187 -12.47 27.69 -12.00
N PHE A 188 -11.97 27.49 -10.76
CA PHE A 188 -12.51 28.16 -9.58
C PHE A 188 -11.53 29.12 -8.90
N ARG A 189 -10.22 29.01 -9.12
CA ARG A 189 -9.18 29.76 -8.39
C ARG A 189 -8.01 30.17 -9.27
N LYS A 190 -8.30 30.77 -10.43
CA LYS A 190 -7.27 31.17 -11.44
C LYS A 190 -6.20 32.11 -10.88
N GLU A 191 -6.51 32.86 -9.81
CA GLU A 191 -5.57 33.73 -9.12
C GLU A 191 -4.36 32.97 -8.53
N VAL A 192 -4.51 31.70 -8.24
CA VAL A 192 -3.41 30.83 -7.78
C VAL A 192 -2.25 30.80 -8.77
N PHE A 193 -2.54 30.83 -10.06
CA PHE A 193 -1.51 30.86 -11.11
C PHE A 193 -0.69 32.16 -11.17
N LYS A 194 -1.10 33.20 -10.45
CA LYS A 194 -0.30 34.42 -10.28
C LYS A 194 0.55 34.40 -9.00
N ASN A 195 0.36 33.39 -8.15
CA ASN A 195 1.04 33.28 -6.87
C ASN A 195 2.43 32.64 -7.03
N LYS A 196 3.49 33.38 -6.68
CA LYS A 196 4.87 32.86 -6.71
C LYS A 196 5.07 31.61 -5.87
N PHE A 197 4.39 31.46 -4.74
CA PHE A 197 4.52 30.32 -3.85
C PHE A 197 3.96 29.02 -4.45
N PHE A 198 2.99 29.11 -5.36
CA PHE A 198 2.55 27.98 -6.16
C PHE A 198 3.70 27.39 -6.98
N TYR A 199 4.46 28.23 -7.68
CA TYR A 199 5.63 27.79 -8.48
C TYR A 199 6.78 27.31 -7.59
N ILE A 200 7.01 27.96 -6.46
CA ILE A 200 8.01 27.53 -5.47
C ILE A 200 7.68 26.12 -4.97
N SER A 201 6.40 25.83 -4.68
CA SER A 201 5.99 24.48 -4.24
C SER A 201 6.23 23.43 -5.33
N MET A 202 5.97 23.76 -6.60
CA MET A 202 6.27 22.87 -7.73
C MET A 202 7.78 22.60 -7.88
N ILE A 203 8.60 23.64 -7.73
CA ILE A 203 10.08 23.50 -7.78
C ILE A 203 10.56 22.61 -6.65
N ILE A 204 10.07 22.80 -5.42
CA ILE A 204 10.44 21.95 -4.27
C ILE A 204 10.03 20.49 -4.53
N ALA A 205 8.82 20.25 -5.01
CA ALA A 205 8.36 18.90 -5.33
C ALA A 205 9.23 18.25 -6.41
N PHE A 206 9.58 19.01 -7.46
CA PHE A 206 10.47 18.54 -8.53
C PHE A 206 11.87 18.24 -8.00
N LEU A 207 12.46 19.11 -7.18
CA LEU A 207 13.81 18.89 -6.63
C LEU A 207 13.87 17.64 -5.74
N ILE A 208 12.83 17.38 -4.94
CA ILE A 208 12.75 16.17 -4.11
C ILE A 208 12.60 14.91 -4.99
N PHE A 209 11.86 15.00 -6.08
CA PHE A 209 11.61 13.86 -6.98
C PHE A 209 12.73 13.63 -8.00
N SER A 210 13.56 14.65 -8.29
CA SER A 210 14.58 14.61 -9.35
C SER A 210 15.64 13.50 -9.23
N PRO A 211 16.10 13.08 -8.03
CA PRO A 211 17.00 11.93 -7.93
C PRO A 211 16.40 10.63 -8.46
N HIS A 212 15.09 10.45 -8.28
CA HIS A 212 14.40 9.32 -8.87
C HIS A 212 14.27 9.42 -10.39
N ILE A 213 14.07 10.63 -10.94
CA ILE A 213 14.07 10.83 -12.40
C ILE A 213 15.42 10.44 -13.00
N TYR A 214 16.52 10.84 -12.35
CA TYR A 214 17.87 10.45 -12.77
C TYR A 214 18.02 8.92 -12.75
N TRP A 215 17.59 8.27 -11.66
CA TRP A 215 17.59 6.80 -11.53
C TRP A 215 16.78 6.11 -12.64
N LEU A 216 15.59 6.63 -12.99
CA LEU A 216 14.76 6.10 -14.07
C LEU A 216 15.50 6.10 -15.42
N VAL A 217 16.18 7.18 -15.74
CA VAL A 217 16.93 7.29 -17.00
C VAL A 217 18.10 6.28 -17.03
N GLU A 218 18.84 6.15 -15.94
CA GLU A 218 19.94 5.18 -15.85
C GLU A 218 19.47 3.72 -15.92
N HIS A 219 18.25 3.42 -15.47
CA HIS A 219 17.71 2.07 -15.41
C HIS A 219 16.61 1.81 -16.45
N GLU A 220 16.65 2.52 -17.59
CA GLU A 220 15.79 2.27 -18.76
C GLU A 220 14.27 2.24 -18.41
N PHE A 221 13.84 3.07 -17.45
CA PHE A 221 12.44 3.17 -17.00
C PHE A 221 11.83 1.85 -16.51
N LEU A 222 12.58 1.01 -15.81
CA LEU A 222 12.16 -0.30 -15.29
C LEU A 222 10.74 -0.35 -14.69
N PRO A 223 10.29 0.61 -13.83
CA PRO A 223 8.94 0.56 -13.26
C PRO A 223 7.83 0.67 -14.29
N PHE A 224 8.07 1.34 -15.42
CA PHE A 224 7.08 1.45 -16.50
C PHE A 224 7.01 0.15 -17.31
N MET A 225 8.15 -0.50 -17.56
CA MET A 225 8.18 -1.83 -18.18
C MET A 225 7.48 -2.87 -17.31
N TYR A 226 7.70 -2.82 -15.98
CA TYR A 226 6.97 -3.66 -15.04
C TYR A 226 5.44 -3.43 -15.11
N PHE A 227 5.02 -2.16 -15.14
CA PHE A 227 3.61 -1.81 -15.24
C PHE A 227 2.98 -2.27 -16.56
N GLU A 228 3.70 -2.16 -17.68
CA GLU A 228 3.27 -2.67 -18.98
C GLU A 228 3.03 -4.19 -18.93
N GLY A 229 3.95 -4.96 -18.35
CA GLY A 229 3.78 -6.40 -18.16
C GLY A 229 2.58 -6.79 -17.27
N GLU A 230 2.20 -5.94 -16.30
CA GLU A 230 0.99 -6.16 -15.47
C GLU A 230 -0.32 -5.91 -16.26
N LEU A 231 -0.26 -5.13 -17.32
CA LEU A 231 -1.40 -4.80 -18.18
C LEU A 231 -1.56 -5.74 -19.37
N ASP A 232 -0.74 -6.79 -19.45
CA ASP A 232 -0.77 -7.72 -20.59
C ASP A 232 -2.15 -8.36 -20.72
N SER A 233 -2.82 -8.07 -21.86
CA SER A 233 -4.23 -8.41 -22.06
C SER A 233 -4.39 -9.83 -22.60
N THR A 234 -5.27 -10.59 -21.98
CA THR A 234 -5.58 -11.98 -22.38
C THR A 234 -6.80 -12.12 -23.29
N GLY A 235 -7.27 -11.01 -23.90
CA GLY A 235 -8.36 -11.03 -24.89
C GLY A 235 -9.30 -9.83 -24.82
N TRP A 236 -10.01 -9.58 -25.92
CA TRP A 236 -10.90 -8.40 -26.07
C TRP A 236 -11.98 -8.29 -25.00
N LEU A 237 -12.45 -9.41 -24.44
CA LEU A 237 -13.47 -9.42 -23.39
C LEU A 237 -12.98 -8.76 -22.10
N ASN A 238 -11.68 -8.81 -21.81
CA ASN A 238 -11.09 -8.19 -20.62
C ASN A 238 -11.21 -6.66 -20.61
N HIS A 239 -11.32 -6.00 -21.77
CA HIS A 239 -11.58 -4.56 -21.86
C HIS A 239 -12.90 -4.16 -21.17
N PHE A 240 -13.85 -5.09 -20.99
CA PHE A 240 -15.11 -4.85 -20.30
C PHE A 240 -15.16 -5.51 -18.92
N VAL A 241 -14.69 -6.76 -18.81
CA VAL A 241 -14.79 -7.54 -17.57
C VAL A 241 -13.89 -6.97 -16.48
N ALA A 242 -12.64 -6.62 -16.79
CA ALA A 242 -11.69 -6.12 -15.79
C ALA A 242 -12.15 -4.79 -15.14
N PRO A 243 -12.55 -3.74 -15.88
CA PRO A 243 -13.05 -2.51 -15.27
C PRO A 243 -14.37 -2.71 -14.50
N MET A 244 -15.29 -3.60 -14.97
CA MET A 244 -16.51 -3.90 -14.23
C MET A 244 -16.21 -4.62 -12.91
N LEU A 245 -15.32 -5.61 -12.91
CA LEU A 245 -14.88 -6.30 -11.70
C LEU A 245 -14.18 -5.31 -10.75
N PHE A 246 -13.30 -4.45 -11.28
CA PHE A 246 -12.67 -3.41 -10.50
C PHE A 246 -13.71 -2.53 -9.80
N LEU A 247 -14.73 -2.04 -10.53
CA LEU A 247 -15.81 -1.22 -9.97
C LEU A 247 -16.58 -1.96 -8.87
N VAL A 248 -16.94 -3.23 -9.09
CA VAL A 248 -17.63 -4.05 -8.09
C VAL A 248 -16.80 -4.18 -6.81
N VAL A 249 -15.49 -4.42 -6.94
CA VAL A 249 -14.61 -4.53 -5.76
C VAL A 249 -14.42 -3.18 -5.08
N GLN A 250 -14.29 -2.07 -5.82
CA GLN A 250 -14.27 -0.73 -5.23
C GLN A 250 -15.53 -0.47 -4.38
N PHE A 251 -16.71 -0.85 -4.88
CA PHE A 251 -17.94 -0.73 -4.12
C PHE A 251 -17.94 -1.64 -2.88
N ALA A 252 -17.52 -2.90 -3.04
CA ALA A 252 -17.45 -3.87 -1.93
C ALA A 252 -16.53 -3.39 -0.79
N VAL A 253 -15.40 -2.75 -1.12
CA VAL A 253 -14.46 -2.18 -0.14
C VAL A 253 -15.10 -1.10 0.73
N THR A 254 -16.08 -0.37 0.21
CA THR A 254 -16.76 0.75 0.92
C THR A 254 -18.03 0.32 1.65
N VAL A 255 -18.52 -0.92 1.44
CA VAL A 255 -19.81 -1.40 1.93
C VAL A 255 -19.99 -1.18 3.43
N GLY A 256 -18.97 -1.48 4.26
CA GLY A 256 -19.09 -1.30 5.71
C GLY A 256 -19.33 0.16 6.10
N SER A 257 -18.64 1.11 5.47
CA SER A 257 -18.86 2.55 5.68
C SER A 257 -20.27 2.99 5.26
N LEU A 258 -20.70 2.52 4.09
CA LEU A 258 -22.05 2.79 3.58
C LEU A 258 -23.12 2.21 4.48
N LEU A 259 -22.93 1.01 5.03
CA LEU A 259 -23.87 0.39 5.97
C LEU A 259 -23.94 1.16 7.29
N ILE A 260 -22.80 1.53 7.90
CA ILE A 260 -22.80 2.32 9.15
C ILE A 260 -23.60 3.61 8.95
N PHE A 261 -23.33 4.34 7.86
CA PHE A 261 -24.01 5.58 7.54
C PHE A 261 -25.50 5.38 7.26
N SER A 262 -25.87 4.41 6.40
CA SER A 262 -27.24 4.17 5.98
C SER A 262 -28.12 3.66 7.12
N ILE A 263 -27.60 2.72 7.94
CA ILE A 263 -28.36 2.22 9.11
C ILE A 263 -28.57 3.36 10.12
N ALA A 264 -27.59 4.24 10.33
CA ALA A 264 -27.79 5.42 11.17
C ALA A 264 -28.89 6.34 10.63
N LYS A 265 -28.90 6.60 9.31
CA LYS A 265 -29.96 7.38 8.66
C LYS A 265 -31.35 6.77 8.89
N LEU A 266 -31.49 5.46 8.64
CA LEU A 266 -32.77 4.74 8.81
C LEU A 266 -33.22 4.69 10.27
N LYS A 267 -32.30 4.31 11.19
CA LYS A 267 -32.61 4.17 12.62
C LYS A 267 -33.10 5.45 13.27
N PHE A 268 -32.57 6.59 12.84
CA PHE A 268 -32.90 7.89 13.40
C PHE A 268 -33.83 8.72 12.51
N ASN A 269 -34.53 8.06 11.57
CA ASN A 269 -35.50 8.68 10.65
C ASN A 269 -34.95 9.95 9.96
N SER A 270 -33.65 9.95 9.62
CA SER A 270 -33.00 11.03 8.88
C SER A 270 -33.09 10.75 7.38
N PRO A 271 -33.77 11.58 6.57
CA PRO A 271 -33.97 11.29 5.17
C PRO A 271 -32.66 11.30 4.37
N PHE A 272 -32.60 10.49 3.30
CA PHE A 272 -31.57 10.56 2.25
C PHE A 272 -31.92 11.73 1.29
N LYS A 273 -31.93 12.94 1.82
CA LYS A 273 -32.18 14.14 1.05
C LYS A 273 -30.85 14.87 0.80
N LEU A 274 -30.64 15.32 -0.41
CA LEU A 274 -29.50 16.19 -0.73
C LEU A 274 -29.62 17.48 0.09
N GLY A 275 -28.51 18.02 0.57
CA GLY A 275 -28.45 19.32 1.19
C GLY A 275 -28.98 20.42 0.27
N GLU A 276 -29.30 21.58 0.82
CA GLU A 276 -29.90 22.66 0.05
C GLU A 276 -28.91 23.79 -0.29
N ASP A 277 -27.93 24.02 0.59
CA ASP A 277 -26.97 25.12 0.49
C ASP A 277 -25.56 24.64 0.14
N TYR A 278 -25.35 24.30 -1.13
CA TYR A 278 -24.03 23.89 -1.60
C TYR A 278 -23.25 25.05 -2.23
N LYS A 279 -22.02 25.23 -1.81
CA LYS A 279 -21.08 26.04 -2.58
C LYS A 279 -20.62 25.25 -3.80
N LYS A 280 -20.81 25.80 -5.00
CA LYS A 280 -20.45 25.15 -6.26
C LYS A 280 -18.98 24.68 -6.28
N GLU A 281 -18.07 25.49 -5.73
CA GLU A 281 -16.65 25.16 -5.67
C GLU A 281 -16.36 23.94 -4.79
N ASP A 282 -17.04 23.79 -3.64
CA ASP A 282 -16.88 22.67 -2.72
C ASP A 282 -17.41 21.37 -3.35
N VAL A 283 -18.57 21.44 -4.00
CA VAL A 283 -19.14 20.31 -4.75
C VAL A 283 -18.15 19.80 -5.78
N TRP A 284 -17.61 20.69 -6.62
CA TRP A 284 -16.67 20.29 -7.66
C TRP A 284 -15.33 19.84 -7.11
N PHE A 285 -14.87 20.41 -5.97
CA PHE A 285 -13.66 19.94 -5.29
C PHE A 285 -13.82 18.47 -4.86
N LEU A 286 -14.91 18.16 -4.15
CA LEU A 286 -15.17 16.81 -3.66
C LEU A 286 -15.40 15.81 -4.80
N LEU A 287 -16.17 16.18 -5.83
CA LEU A 287 -16.46 15.29 -6.96
C LEU A 287 -15.22 15.04 -7.82
N LEU A 288 -14.45 16.08 -8.15
CA LEU A 288 -13.24 15.93 -8.96
C LEU A 288 -12.19 15.08 -8.25
N LEU A 289 -11.91 15.37 -6.98
CA LEU A 289 -10.90 14.60 -6.24
C LEU A 289 -11.38 13.17 -5.92
N GLY A 290 -12.66 12.99 -5.61
CA GLY A 290 -13.21 11.69 -5.22
C GLY A 290 -13.48 10.75 -6.40
N LEU A 291 -13.82 11.28 -7.58
CA LEU A 291 -14.25 10.45 -8.73
C LEU A 291 -13.20 10.34 -9.83
N THR A 292 -12.33 11.34 -10.03
CA THR A 292 -11.33 11.30 -11.11
C THR A 292 -10.44 10.04 -11.03
N PRO A 293 -9.90 9.64 -9.86
CA PRO A 293 -9.09 8.42 -9.79
C PRO A 293 -9.85 7.18 -10.24
N LEU A 294 -11.10 7.03 -9.82
CA LEU A 294 -11.96 5.91 -10.24
C LEU A 294 -12.22 5.94 -11.75
N ILE A 295 -12.59 7.10 -12.29
CA ILE A 295 -12.87 7.28 -13.73
C ILE A 295 -11.62 6.96 -14.55
N VAL A 296 -10.44 7.44 -14.14
CA VAL A 296 -9.18 7.17 -14.87
C VAL A 296 -8.87 5.68 -14.89
N HIS A 297 -9.04 4.97 -13.77
CA HIS A 297 -8.83 3.51 -13.74
C HIS A 297 -9.83 2.79 -14.66
N LEU A 298 -11.11 3.15 -14.64
CA LEU A 298 -12.11 2.54 -15.53
C LEU A 298 -11.77 2.79 -17.00
N VAL A 299 -11.41 4.01 -17.35
CA VAL A 299 -10.99 4.37 -18.72
C VAL A 299 -9.74 3.58 -19.11
N MET A 300 -8.74 3.53 -18.24
CA MET A 300 -7.53 2.74 -18.47
C MET A 300 -7.86 1.27 -18.72
N GLY A 301 -8.71 0.66 -17.89
CA GLY A 301 -9.13 -0.74 -18.07
C GLY A 301 -9.87 -0.98 -19.39
N LEU A 302 -10.75 -0.05 -19.80
CA LEU A 302 -11.47 -0.13 -21.07
C LEU A 302 -10.53 -0.05 -22.30
N PHE A 303 -9.50 0.80 -22.24
CA PHE A 303 -8.58 0.98 -23.38
C PHE A 303 -7.43 -0.03 -23.39
N MET A 304 -6.87 -0.38 -22.23
CA MET A 304 -5.69 -1.26 -22.15
C MET A 304 -6.06 -2.75 -22.05
N GLY A 305 -7.26 -3.09 -21.55
CA GLY A 305 -7.78 -4.47 -21.50
C GLY A 305 -7.04 -5.40 -20.55
N GLY A 306 -6.09 -4.89 -19.77
CA GLY A 306 -5.25 -5.67 -18.88
C GLY A 306 -5.91 -6.02 -17.54
N THR A 307 -5.25 -6.84 -16.76
CA THR A 307 -5.70 -7.22 -15.42
C THR A 307 -5.62 -6.03 -14.47
N MET A 308 -6.76 -5.49 -14.07
CA MET A 308 -6.81 -4.41 -13.10
C MET A 308 -6.73 -4.96 -11.68
N ARG A 309 -5.71 -4.57 -10.93
CA ARG A 309 -5.61 -4.96 -9.51
C ARG A 309 -6.58 -4.11 -8.68
N PRO A 310 -7.55 -4.70 -7.96
CA PRO A 310 -8.53 -3.94 -7.20
C PRO A 310 -7.93 -2.95 -6.20
N ARG A 311 -6.78 -3.28 -5.62
CA ARG A 311 -6.10 -2.42 -4.63
C ARG A 311 -5.63 -1.08 -5.18
N TRP A 312 -5.51 -0.92 -6.51
CA TRP A 312 -5.10 0.36 -7.12
C TRP A 312 -6.08 1.52 -6.91
N GLY A 313 -7.30 1.25 -6.42
CA GLY A 313 -8.30 2.27 -6.15
C GLY A 313 -8.62 2.48 -4.67
N PHE A 314 -8.04 1.69 -3.76
CA PHE A 314 -8.45 1.70 -2.35
C PHE A 314 -8.09 2.98 -1.61
N GLU A 315 -6.96 3.58 -1.92
CA GLU A 315 -6.46 4.79 -1.30
C GLU A 315 -7.26 6.05 -1.65
N PHE A 316 -8.07 6.02 -2.70
CA PHE A 316 -8.85 7.16 -3.14
C PHE A 316 -10.18 7.34 -2.39
N TRP A 317 -10.57 6.40 -1.54
CA TRP A 317 -11.80 6.48 -0.74
C TRP A 317 -11.72 7.40 0.49
N PHE A 318 -10.63 8.15 0.65
CA PHE A 318 -10.45 9.04 1.81
C PHE A 318 -11.51 10.17 1.91
N LEU A 319 -12.13 10.55 0.80
CA LEU A 319 -13.21 11.53 0.77
C LEU A 319 -14.61 10.93 1.01
N LEU A 320 -14.74 9.58 1.03
CA LEU A 320 -16.05 8.92 1.13
C LEU A 320 -16.88 9.45 2.30
N GLY A 321 -16.30 9.49 3.50
CA GLY A 321 -17.01 9.97 4.68
C GLY A 321 -17.41 11.43 4.56
N ILE A 322 -16.52 12.29 4.08
CA ILE A 322 -16.80 13.71 3.84
C ILE A 322 -17.97 13.86 2.86
N MET A 323 -17.92 13.16 1.72
CA MET A 323 -18.96 13.22 0.70
C MET A 323 -20.32 12.74 1.22
N LEU A 324 -20.36 11.65 1.99
CA LEU A 324 -21.60 11.14 2.57
C LEU A 324 -22.28 12.16 3.49
N PHE A 325 -21.51 12.76 4.40
CA PHE A 325 -22.07 13.76 5.33
C PHE A 325 -22.33 15.12 4.65
N TYR A 326 -21.60 15.49 3.64
CA TYR A 326 -21.79 16.73 2.90
C TYR A 326 -23.04 16.65 2.01
N PHE A 327 -23.15 15.60 1.17
CA PHE A 327 -24.28 15.48 0.25
C PHE A 327 -25.57 15.00 0.90
N PHE A 328 -25.49 14.19 1.97
CA PHE A 328 -26.64 13.66 2.70
C PHE A 328 -26.56 14.05 4.18
N PRO A 329 -26.66 15.35 4.52
CA PRO A 329 -26.48 15.81 5.89
C PRO A 329 -27.55 15.25 6.83
N PHE A 330 -27.18 15.12 8.11
CA PHE A 330 -28.17 15.03 9.18
C PHE A 330 -28.61 16.45 9.54
N LYS A 331 -29.90 16.65 9.86
CA LYS A 331 -30.38 17.96 10.29
C LYS A 331 -29.65 18.44 11.55
N GLU A 332 -29.52 17.56 12.51
CA GLU A 332 -28.66 17.69 13.69
C GLU A 332 -28.09 16.32 14.00
N ILE A 333 -26.89 16.26 14.54
CA ILE A 333 -26.27 15.03 15.01
C ILE A 333 -26.31 15.02 16.53
N THR A 334 -27.18 14.17 17.07
CA THR A 334 -27.30 13.99 18.52
C THR A 334 -26.20 13.09 19.06
N LYS A 335 -25.92 13.17 20.35
CA LYS A 335 -24.99 12.26 21.05
C LYS A 335 -25.35 10.79 20.85
N ASN A 336 -26.62 10.44 20.77
CA ASN A 336 -27.07 9.07 20.52
C ASN A 336 -26.69 8.59 19.12
N GLN A 337 -26.80 9.46 18.12
CA GLN A 337 -26.37 9.15 16.75
C GLN A 337 -24.86 9.02 16.66
N PHE A 338 -24.10 9.91 17.30
CA PHE A 338 -22.65 9.82 17.39
C PHE A 338 -22.21 8.49 18.04
N CYS A 339 -22.72 8.19 19.22
CA CYS A 339 -22.41 6.94 19.93
C CYS A 339 -22.84 5.68 19.16
N PHE A 340 -23.95 5.74 18.42
CA PHE A 340 -24.39 4.62 17.58
C PHE A 340 -23.39 4.34 16.46
N MET A 341 -22.99 5.36 15.68
CA MET A 341 -22.04 5.19 14.59
C MET A 341 -20.64 4.76 15.09
N LEU A 342 -20.18 5.31 16.21
CA LEU A 342 -18.95 4.90 16.87
C LEU A 342 -19.00 3.42 17.30
N LYS A 343 -20.07 2.99 17.95
CA LYS A 343 -20.26 1.58 18.33
C LYS A 343 -20.34 0.65 17.11
N SER A 344 -21.01 1.09 16.05
CA SER A 344 -21.06 0.34 14.79
C SER A 344 -19.69 0.20 14.16
N ALA A 345 -18.85 1.24 14.18
CA ALA A 345 -17.46 1.15 13.70
C ALA A 345 -16.64 0.14 14.53
N TYR A 346 -16.76 0.14 15.86
CA TYR A 346 -16.13 -0.87 16.71
C TYR A 346 -16.62 -2.29 16.43
N VAL A 347 -17.92 -2.48 16.20
CA VAL A 347 -18.45 -3.81 15.82
C VAL A 347 -17.84 -4.27 14.51
N VAL A 348 -17.76 -3.40 13.50
CA VAL A 348 -17.13 -3.74 12.21
C VAL A 348 -15.64 -4.04 12.43
N MET A 349 -14.92 -3.22 13.19
CA MET A 349 -13.52 -3.46 13.54
C MET A 349 -13.32 -4.86 14.14
N ILE A 350 -14.10 -5.23 15.13
CA ILE A 350 -14.03 -6.54 15.80
C ILE A 350 -14.31 -7.66 14.81
N ILE A 351 -15.36 -7.55 14.00
CA ILE A 351 -15.74 -8.59 13.02
C ILE A 351 -14.61 -8.77 12.00
N VAL A 352 -14.12 -7.70 11.42
CA VAL A 352 -13.05 -7.76 10.40
C VAL A 352 -11.73 -8.25 11.00
N PHE A 353 -11.38 -7.79 12.20
CA PHE A 353 -10.18 -8.23 12.92
C PHE A 353 -10.21 -9.73 13.23
N LEU A 354 -11.32 -10.22 13.80
CA LEU A 354 -11.48 -11.64 14.10
C LEU A 354 -11.53 -12.50 12.83
N SER A 355 -12.20 -12.03 11.79
CA SER A 355 -12.27 -12.74 10.50
C SER A 355 -10.88 -12.84 9.86
N LEU A 356 -10.13 -11.75 9.82
CA LEU A 356 -8.76 -11.73 9.29
C LEU A 356 -7.81 -12.57 10.17
N GLY A 357 -7.88 -12.41 11.49
CA GLY A 357 -7.08 -13.19 12.44
C GLY A 357 -7.33 -14.70 12.30
N THR A 358 -8.60 -15.09 12.16
CA THR A 358 -8.98 -16.50 11.89
C THR A 358 -8.43 -16.96 10.55
N LEU A 359 -8.61 -16.18 9.47
CA LEU A 359 -8.07 -16.51 8.15
C LEU A 359 -6.56 -16.76 8.23
N LEU A 360 -5.80 -15.83 8.79
CA LEU A 360 -4.34 -15.95 8.93
C LEU A 360 -3.92 -17.11 9.85
N SER A 361 -4.76 -17.48 10.83
CA SER A 361 -4.49 -18.60 11.77
C SER A 361 -4.70 -19.96 11.12
N VAL A 362 -5.74 -20.12 10.28
CA VAL A 362 -6.04 -21.39 9.60
C VAL A 362 -5.25 -21.57 8.31
N GLU A 363 -4.70 -20.51 7.78
CA GLU A 363 -3.99 -20.50 6.50
C GLU A 363 -2.73 -21.37 6.58
N LYS A 364 -2.59 -22.29 5.63
CA LYS A 364 -1.39 -23.12 5.42
C LYS A 364 -0.64 -22.63 4.20
N ASN A 365 -0.44 -21.30 4.14
CA ASN A 365 0.19 -20.65 3.01
C ASN A 365 1.59 -20.17 3.40
N TYR A 366 2.57 -20.40 2.53
CA TYR A 366 3.94 -19.94 2.69
C TYR A 366 4.02 -18.40 2.85
N ARG A 367 3.09 -17.64 2.31
CA ARG A 367 3.02 -16.16 2.49
C ARG A 367 2.79 -15.71 3.92
N SER A 368 2.32 -16.61 4.79
CA SER A 368 2.01 -16.29 6.19
C SER A 368 2.83 -17.08 7.19
N ARG A 369 3.36 -18.25 6.79
CA ARG A 369 3.97 -19.24 7.70
C ARG A 369 5.16 -19.94 7.09
N TYR A 370 6.07 -19.18 6.48
CA TYR A 370 7.28 -19.72 5.88
C TYR A 370 8.29 -20.15 6.95
N PRO A 371 8.73 -21.43 7.01
CA PRO A 371 9.67 -21.92 8.03
C PRO A 371 11.12 -21.59 7.61
N VAL A 372 11.47 -20.32 7.69
CA VAL A 372 12.74 -19.77 7.17
C VAL A 372 13.95 -20.49 7.72
N GLU A 373 14.01 -20.72 9.05
CA GLU A 373 15.18 -21.33 9.68
C GLU A 373 15.42 -22.77 9.20
N THR A 374 14.36 -23.57 9.05
CA THR A 374 14.45 -24.95 8.54
C THR A 374 14.95 -24.97 7.12
N ILE A 375 14.28 -24.23 6.21
CA ILE A 375 14.63 -24.19 4.79
C ILE A 375 16.04 -23.64 4.61
N TYR A 376 16.38 -22.54 5.29
CA TYR A 376 17.73 -21.98 5.21
C TYR A 376 18.81 -22.94 5.72
N SER A 377 18.56 -23.65 6.83
CA SER A 377 19.50 -24.64 7.36
C SER A 377 19.77 -25.76 6.38
N ASP A 378 18.71 -26.30 5.76
CA ASP A 378 18.84 -27.42 4.81
C ASP A 378 19.51 -27.00 3.51
N LEU A 379 19.13 -25.84 2.95
CA LEU A 379 19.78 -25.28 1.76
C LEU A 379 21.25 -24.90 2.03
N SER A 380 21.58 -24.45 3.24
CA SER A 380 22.97 -24.13 3.61
C SER A 380 23.84 -25.39 3.75
N LYS A 381 23.27 -26.51 4.21
CA LYS A 381 23.98 -27.80 4.21
C LYS A 381 24.23 -28.29 2.78
N ALA A 382 23.19 -28.30 1.94
CA ALA A 382 23.33 -28.67 0.53
C ALA A 382 24.38 -27.78 -0.19
N TRP A 383 24.40 -26.47 0.13
CA TRP A 383 25.42 -25.57 -0.39
C TRP A 383 26.84 -25.96 0.04
N ALA A 384 27.03 -26.27 1.33
CA ALA A 384 28.35 -26.62 1.88
C ALA A 384 28.87 -27.99 1.38
N GLU A 385 28.00 -28.87 0.89
CA GLU A 385 28.40 -30.15 0.24
C GLU A 385 28.95 -29.93 -1.16
N GLU A 386 28.52 -28.86 -1.87
CA GLU A 386 28.90 -28.61 -3.26
C GLU A 386 29.88 -27.43 -3.44
N CYS A 387 29.93 -26.49 -2.47
CA CYS A 387 30.66 -25.23 -2.59
C CYS A 387 31.46 -24.90 -1.34
N ASP A 388 32.73 -24.51 -1.53
CA ASP A 388 33.62 -24.01 -0.47
C ASP A 388 33.40 -22.52 -0.14
N THR A 389 32.58 -21.80 -0.94
CA THR A 389 32.29 -20.38 -0.76
C THR A 389 31.07 -20.16 0.16
N PRO A 390 30.96 -18.99 0.82
CA PRO A 390 29.75 -18.65 1.59
C PRO A 390 28.50 -18.63 0.72
N PHE A 391 27.36 -19.09 1.25
CA PHE A 391 26.05 -18.97 0.61
C PHE A 391 25.62 -17.50 0.57
N LYS A 392 26.01 -16.79 -0.51
CA LYS A 392 25.85 -15.34 -0.65
C LYS A 392 24.70 -14.93 -1.55
N TYR A 393 24.33 -15.71 -2.56
CA TYR A 393 23.30 -15.36 -3.54
C TYR A 393 22.23 -16.42 -3.62
N ILE A 394 20.95 -15.96 -3.60
CA ILE A 394 19.79 -16.82 -3.82
C ILE A 394 18.92 -16.22 -4.92
N GLY A 395 18.59 -16.99 -5.94
CA GLY A 395 17.73 -16.60 -7.06
C GLY A 395 16.42 -17.35 -7.06
N GLY A 396 15.42 -16.80 -7.75
CA GLY A 396 14.14 -17.45 -7.96
C GLY A 396 12.93 -16.60 -7.60
N TYR A 397 11.80 -17.28 -7.41
CA TYR A 397 10.54 -16.59 -7.17
C TYR A 397 10.55 -15.81 -5.83
N ILE A 398 10.18 -14.56 -5.92
CA ILE A 398 10.29 -13.57 -4.83
C ILE A 398 9.72 -14.04 -3.46
N GLU A 399 8.61 -14.77 -3.48
CA GLU A 399 7.96 -15.25 -2.25
C GLU A 399 8.71 -16.39 -1.56
N TRP A 400 9.67 -17.03 -2.25
CA TRP A 400 10.54 -18.05 -1.69
C TRP A 400 11.87 -17.49 -1.21
N THR A 401 12.42 -16.53 -1.93
CA THR A 401 13.77 -16.00 -1.68
C THR A 401 13.80 -14.86 -0.67
N LEU A 402 12.85 -13.91 -0.72
CA LEU A 402 12.85 -12.76 0.20
C LEU A 402 12.75 -13.13 1.69
N PRO A 403 11.91 -14.08 2.13
CA PRO A 403 11.92 -14.49 3.53
C PRO A 403 13.30 -14.97 3.99
N ILE A 404 14.02 -15.74 3.15
CA ILE A 404 15.38 -16.19 3.45
C ILE A 404 16.33 -15.01 3.51
N THR A 405 16.27 -14.08 2.53
CA THR A 405 17.11 -12.87 2.52
C THR A 405 16.92 -12.02 3.78
N ILE A 406 15.69 -11.86 4.27
CA ILE A 406 15.40 -10.97 5.40
C ILE A 406 15.66 -11.62 6.77
N TYR A 407 15.31 -12.91 6.93
CA TYR A 407 15.32 -13.54 8.25
C TYR A 407 16.49 -14.51 8.47
N ALA A 408 17.17 -14.99 7.42
CA ALA A 408 18.30 -15.89 7.57
C ALA A 408 19.54 -15.17 8.16
N LYS A 409 20.37 -15.92 8.88
CA LYS A 409 21.55 -15.37 9.60
C LYS A 409 22.56 -14.69 8.66
N THR A 410 22.76 -15.21 7.45
CA THR A 410 23.75 -14.70 6.48
C THR A 410 23.16 -13.64 5.55
N HIS A 411 21.84 -13.45 5.57
CA HIS A 411 21.13 -12.52 4.68
C HIS A 411 21.58 -12.63 3.20
N PRO A 412 21.42 -13.80 2.54
CA PRO A 412 21.87 -13.96 1.17
C PRO A 412 21.14 -12.95 0.27
N ILE A 413 21.85 -12.39 -0.71
CA ILE A 413 21.32 -11.37 -1.61
C ILE A 413 20.39 -12.05 -2.62
N THR A 414 19.15 -11.58 -2.71
CA THR A 414 18.18 -12.16 -3.65
C THR A 414 18.34 -11.63 -5.07
N ILE A 415 18.21 -12.55 -6.04
CA ILE A 415 18.09 -12.29 -7.47
C ILE A 415 16.65 -12.59 -7.86
N LEU A 416 15.89 -11.57 -8.18
CA LEU A 416 14.47 -11.69 -8.46
C LEU A 416 14.22 -12.10 -9.90
N ASP A 417 13.46 -13.18 -10.10
CA ASP A 417 13.02 -13.63 -11.43
C ASP A 417 11.76 -12.93 -11.93
N THR A 418 10.99 -12.39 -11.01
CA THR A 418 9.62 -11.88 -11.23
C THR A 418 9.51 -10.86 -12.36
N PHE A 419 10.62 -10.25 -12.73
CA PHE A 419 10.61 -9.13 -13.68
C PHE A 419 11.23 -9.45 -15.03
N GLY A 420 11.84 -10.64 -15.21
CA GLY A 420 12.64 -10.94 -16.41
C GLY A 420 13.73 -9.89 -16.67
N PHE A 421 14.02 -9.05 -15.68
CA PHE A 421 14.79 -7.82 -15.77
C PHE A 421 16.16 -7.96 -15.12
N LYS A 422 17.01 -7.04 -15.51
CA LYS A 422 18.28 -6.78 -14.83
C LYS A 422 18.00 -6.52 -13.35
N ASN A 423 18.67 -7.24 -12.48
CA ASN A 423 18.71 -6.95 -11.04
C ASN A 423 19.85 -5.94 -10.82
N PRO A 424 19.58 -4.61 -10.75
CA PRO A 424 20.64 -3.59 -10.80
C PRO A 424 21.57 -3.63 -9.59
N TRP A 425 21.17 -4.28 -8.50
CA TRP A 425 21.97 -4.46 -7.29
C TRP A 425 22.93 -5.66 -7.35
N ILE A 426 22.90 -6.47 -8.43
CA ILE A 426 23.75 -7.65 -8.54
C ILE A 426 25.03 -7.31 -9.28
N ASN A 427 26.17 -7.53 -8.60
CA ASN A 427 27.47 -7.54 -9.24
C ASN A 427 27.73 -8.94 -9.85
N GLN A 428 27.68 -9.06 -11.16
CA GLN A 428 27.82 -10.34 -11.86
C GLN A 428 29.19 -11.00 -11.67
N GLU A 429 30.27 -10.25 -11.55
CA GLU A 429 31.62 -10.77 -11.29
C GLU A 429 31.74 -11.37 -9.89
N ASP A 430 31.16 -10.69 -8.90
CA ASP A 430 31.12 -11.20 -7.54
C ASP A 430 30.19 -12.41 -7.43
N GLN A 431 29.05 -12.37 -8.11
CA GLN A 431 28.12 -13.49 -8.22
C GLN A 431 28.78 -14.74 -8.84
N LYS A 432 29.51 -14.56 -9.94
CA LYS A 432 30.24 -15.64 -10.60
C LYS A 432 31.27 -16.30 -9.69
N LYS A 433 31.98 -15.50 -8.89
CA LYS A 433 32.98 -15.96 -7.91
C LYS A 433 32.39 -16.69 -6.71
N ASN A 434 31.16 -16.34 -6.31
CA ASN A 434 30.53 -16.93 -5.11
C ASN A 434 29.50 -18.01 -5.46
N GLY A 435 29.01 -18.10 -6.69
CA GLY A 435 27.94 -19.02 -7.09
C GLY A 435 26.55 -18.52 -6.67
N VAL A 436 25.50 -19.27 -7.03
CA VAL A 436 24.10 -18.93 -6.80
C VAL A 436 23.27 -20.18 -6.51
N LEU A 437 22.37 -20.13 -5.54
CA LEU A 437 21.33 -21.14 -5.37
C LEU A 437 20.02 -20.59 -5.98
N ILE A 438 19.41 -21.35 -6.90
CA ILE A 438 18.11 -21.03 -7.49
C ILE A 438 17.02 -21.86 -6.84
N LEU A 439 15.88 -21.24 -6.52
CA LEU A 439 14.78 -21.85 -5.78
C LEU A 439 13.43 -21.54 -6.43
N ASP A 440 12.68 -22.55 -6.88
CA ASP A 440 11.31 -22.38 -7.38
C ASP A 440 10.44 -23.60 -7.10
N ARG A 441 9.14 -23.44 -7.22
CA ARG A 441 8.17 -24.51 -7.11
C ARG A 441 8.04 -25.35 -8.37
N ILE A 442 8.42 -24.82 -9.51
CA ILE A 442 8.25 -25.43 -10.82
C ILE A 442 9.62 -25.78 -11.38
N LYS A 443 9.87 -27.08 -11.59
CA LYS A 443 11.17 -27.61 -12.07
C LYS A 443 11.65 -26.91 -13.34
N GLU A 444 10.78 -26.73 -14.32
CA GLU A 444 11.09 -26.12 -15.61
C GLU A 444 11.48 -24.65 -15.50
N LYS A 445 10.92 -23.95 -14.51
CA LYS A 445 11.26 -22.54 -14.25
C LYS A 445 12.69 -22.38 -13.75
N ILE A 446 13.21 -23.30 -12.95
CA ILE A 446 14.59 -23.24 -12.45
C ILE A 446 15.59 -23.16 -13.60
N VAL A 447 15.38 -23.92 -14.67
CA VAL A 447 16.26 -23.88 -15.86
C VAL A 447 16.28 -22.45 -16.44
N LYS A 448 15.10 -21.88 -16.70
CA LYS A 448 14.99 -20.52 -17.23
C LYS A 448 15.61 -19.47 -16.28
N GLN A 449 15.28 -19.55 -15.00
CA GLN A 449 15.77 -18.64 -13.96
C GLN A 449 17.28 -18.70 -13.78
N SER A 450 17.89 -19.91 -13.90
CA SER A 450 19.34 -20.08 -13.82
C SER A 450 20.07 -19.29 -14.91
N PHE A 451 19.61 -19.38 -16.16
CA PHE A 451 20.19 -18.60 -17.26
C PHE A 451 19.90 -17.11 -17.14
N GLN A 452 18.73 -16.72 -16.62
CA GLN A 452 18.41 -15.32 -16.37
C GLN A 452 19.24 -14.71 -15.24
N ALA A 453 19.40 -15.46 -14.15
CA ALA A 453 20.19 -15.02 -13.00
C ALA A 453 21.69 -15.01 -13.30
N CYS A 454 22.15 -15.92 -14.13
CA CYS A 454 23.56 -16.15 -14.45
C CYS A 454 23.79 -16.14 -15.98
N PRO A 455 23.75 -14.96 -16.62
CA PRO A 455 23.87 -14.84 -18.08
C PRO A 455 25.25 -15.25 -18.62
N TYR A 456 26.22 -15.48 -17.74
CA TYR A 456 27.55 -16.01 -18.09
C TYR A 456 27.60 -17.52 -18.23
N LEU A 457 26.49 -18.26 -17.97
CA LEU A 457 26.45 -19.70 -18.16
C LEU A 457 26.49 -20.04 -19.66
N PRO A 458 27.26 -21.10 -20.06
CA PRO A 458 27.20 -21.59 -21.40
C PRO A 458 25.79 -22.11 -21.75
N GLU A 459 25.32 -21.95 -22.98
CA GLU A 459 23.99 -22.38 -23.42
C GLU A 459 23.72 -23.87 -23.19
N ASN A 460 24.75 -24.69 -23.22
CA ASN A 460 24.70 -26.13 -22.98
C ASN A 460 24.93 -26.53 -21.52
N TYR A 461 24.92 -25.57 -20.57
CA TYR A 461 25.11 -25.88 -19.17
C TYR A 461 23.98 -26.77 -18.66
N LYS A 462 24.36 -27.93 -18.10
CA LYS A 462 23.37 -28.92 -17.64
C LYS A 462 22.79 -28.49 -16.29
N ILE A 463 21.50 -28.28 -16.25
CA ILE A 463 20.75 -27.92 -15.04
C ILE A 463 19.81 -29.08 -14.72
N ASP A 464 20.01 -29.71 -13.57
CA ASP A 464 19.16 -30.80 -13.06
C ASP A 464 18.69 -30.46 -11.66
N PRO A 465 17.51 -29.83 -11.52
CA PRO A 465 16.99 -29.34 -10.22
C PRO A 465 16.73 -30.50 -9.26
N VAL A 466 17.14 -30.30 -8.01
CA VAL A 466 16.96 -31.24 -6.90
C VAL A 466 15.60 -30.98 -6.22
N PRO A 467 14.78 -32.03 -6.03
CA PRO A 467 13.52 -31.88 -5.28
C PRO A 467 13.78 -31.65 -3.79
N TYR A 468 12.99 -30.76 -3.19
CA TYR A 468 13.00 -30.46 -1.77
C TYR A 468 11.59 -30.27 -1.26
N SER A 469 11.26 -30.89 -0.13
CA SER A 469 9.93 -30.80 0.48
C SER A 469 10.02 -30.29 1.91
N PHE A 470 9.07 -29.46 2.30
CA PHE A 470 8.93 -28.97 3.67
C PHE A 470 7.47 -28.87 4.09
N GLU A 471 7.22 -28.90 5.39
CA GLU A 471 5.87 -28.78 5.94
C GLU A 471 5.60 -27.38 6.46
N LEU A 472 4.39 -26.88 6.17
CA LEU A 472 3.82 -25.69 6.78
C LEU A 472 2.72 -26.09 7.75
N THR A 473 2.86 -25.67 8.99
CA THR A 473 1.87 -25.95 10.04
C THR A 473 1.16 -24.65 10.44
N ASN A 474 -0.18 -24.66 10.42
CA ASN A 474 -0.98 -23.53 10.86
C ASN A 474 -1.05 -23.44 12.40
N ALA A 475 -1.75 -22.39 12.92
CA ALA A 475 -1.85 -22.18 14.37
C ALA A 475 -2.56 -23.33 15.13
N PHE A 476 -3.31 -24.18 14.42
CA PHE A 476 -4.05 -25.31 14.98
C PHE A 476 -3.32 -26.66 14.81
N GLY A 477 -2.05 -26.65 14.42
CA GLY A 477 -1.26 -27.87 14.26
C GLY A 477 -1.55 -28.67 12.99
N GLN A 478 -2.31 -28.10 12.05
CA GLN A 478 -2.58 -28.78 10.79
C GLN A 478 -1.48 -28.46 9.78
N SER A 479 -0.89 -29.48 9.17
CA SER A 479 0.21 -29.34 8.23
C SER A 479 -0.24 -29.46 6.76
N ARG A 480 0.59 -28.89 5.89
CA ARG A 480 0.57 -29.08 4.44
C ARG A 480 1.99 -29.17 3.93
N THR A 481 2.29 -30.19 3.15
CA THR A 481 3.58 -30.34 2.48
C THR A 481 3.64 -29.47 1.24
N TYR A 482 4.77 -28.81 1.05
CA TYR A 482 5.11 -28.05 -0.15
C TYR A 482 6.32 -28.69 -0.80
N ASP A 483 6.18 -29.01 -2.08
CA ASP A 483 7.25 -29.51 -2.92
C ASP A 483 7.79 -28.35 -3.76
N ILE A 484 9.09 -28.16 -3.69
CA ILE A 484 9.83 -27.15 -4.45
C ILE A 484 11.09 -27.79 -5.02
N TYR A 485 11.81 -27.07 -5.81
CA TYR A 485 13.08 -27.50 -6.38
C TYR A 485 14.14 -26.46 -6.12
N TYR A 486 15.38 -26.88 -5.98
CA TYR A 486 16.54 -25.99 -5.98
C TYR A 486 17.61 -26.51 -6.94
N PHE A 487 18.50 -25.60 -7.33
CA PHE A 487 19.68 -25.92 -8.11
C PHE A 487 20.83 -25.01 -7.67
N ILE A 488 22.01 -25.60 -7.46
CA ILE A 488 23.21 -24.88 -7.10
C ILE A 488 24.05 -24.66 -8.35
N ILE A 489 24.35 -23.40 -8.64
CA ILE A 489 25.33 -22.99 -9.64
C ILE A 489 26.60 -22.67 -8.85
N PRO A 490 27.61 -23.56 -8.90
CA PRO A 490 28.84 -23.39 -8.13
C PRO A 490 29.66 -22.20 -8.62
N PRO A 491 30.61 -21.70 -7.79
CA PRO A 491 31.56 -20.68 -8.22
C PRO A 491 32.27 -21.06 -9.52
N MET A 492 32.36 -20.13 -10.44
CA MET A 492 33.04 -20.30 -11.73
C MET A 492 34.30 -19.44 -11.76
N LYS A 493 35.40 -20.04 -12.24
CA LYS A 493 36.70 -19.36 -12.40
C LYS A 493 36.70 -18.34 -13.53
#